data_6a16ddcb0ec08641e04cfb30e6f01a7a
#
_entry.id   6a16ddcb0ec08641e04cfb30e6f01a7a
#
_cell.length_a   1.000
_cell.length_b   1.000
_cell.length_c   1.000
_cell.angle_alpha   90.00
_cell.angle_beta   90.00
_cell.angle_gamma   90.00
#
_symmetry.space_group_name_H-M   'P 1'
#
loop_
_entity.id
_entity.type
_entity.pdbx_description
1 polymer ?
#
loop_
_entity_poly.entity_id
_entity_poly.type
_entity_poly.pdbx_seq_one_letter_code
_entity_poly.pdbx_strand_id
1 'polypeptide(L)'
;MKIYAITKKGEHSENEDRILINDTILSDGIFETECNGELKICIADGVGGNNAGATASSFVCENLKNIALIGKNDLIDINSKLLAKSTENVNYNGMATTLSGICIDDEKS
;
A
#
# COMPACT_ATOMS: atom_id res chain seq x y z
N MET A 1 9.49 8.55 17.59
CA MET A 1 10.16 7.90 16.43
C MET A 1 9.91 8.73 15.18
N LYS A 2 10.96 9.07 14.48
CA LYS A 2 10.84 9.81 13.23
C LYS A 2 10.81 8.86 12.05
N ILE A 3 9.96 9.15 11.09
CA ILE A 3 9.77 8.34 9.89
C ILE A 3 10.05 9.22 8.68
N TYR A 4 10.91 8.73 7.81
CA TYR A 4 11.21 9.38 6.54
C TYR A 4 10.86 8.40 5.43
N ALA A 5 10.12 8.86 4.44
CA ALA A 5 9.72 8.01 3.33
C ALA A 5 9.91 8.75 2.03
N ILE A 6 10.32 8.02 1.00
CA ILE A 6 10.49 8.59 -0.32
C ILE A 6 10.09 7.54 -1.36
N THR A 7 9.36 7.97 -2.37
CA THR A 7 9.06 7.16 -3.53
C THR A 7 9.02 8.07 -4.75
N LYS A 8 9.63 7.64 -5.84
CA LYS A 8 9.69 8.44 -7.05
C LYS A 8 9.44 7.58 -8.27
N LYS A 9 8.75 8.14 -9.24
CA LYS A 9 8.45 7.39 -10.46
C LYS A 9 9.67 7.21 -11.36
N GLY A 10 10.70 8.03 -11.18
CA GLY A 10 11.89 7.97 -12.03
C GLY A 10 11.51 8.29 -13.47
N GLU A 11 11.88 7.39 -14.38
CA GLU A 11 11.61 7.60 -15.81
C GLU A 11 10.26 7.03 -16.25
N HIS A 12 9.50 6.43 -15.35
CA HIS A 12 8.19 5.90 -15.68
C HIS A 12 7.17 7.04 -15.80
N SER A 13 6.10 6.81 -16.55
CA SER A 13 5.06 7.81 -16.72
C SER A 13 4.26 8.01 -15.44
N GLU A 14 4.20 6.98 -14.60
CA GLU A 14 3.45 7.05 -13.36
C GLU A 14 4.17 6.21 -12.31
N ASN A 15 4.07 6.63 -11.06
CA ASN A 15 4.63 5.86 -9.95
C ASN A 15 3.61 4.79 -9.57
N GLU A 16 3.99 3.53 -9.71
CA GLU A 16 3.12 2.41 -9.37
C GLU A 16 3.37 1.88 -7.97
N ASP A 17 4.25 2.52 -7.22
CA ASP A 17 4.48 2.19 -5.83
C ASP A 17 3.62 3.03 -4.93
N ARG A 18 3.31 2.50 -3.77
CA ARG A 18 2.63 3.27 -2.72
C ARG A 18 3.27 2.93 -1.39
N ILE A 19 3.36 3.93 -0.54
CA ILE A 19 3.83 3.73 0.83
C ILE A 19 2.72 4.17 1.76
N LEU A 20 2.34 3.28 2.68
CA LEU A 20 1.35 3.58 3.71
C LEU A 20 2.08 3.81 5.02
N ILE A 21 1.82 4.94 5.67
CA ILE A 21 2.36 5.23 7.00
C ILE A 21 1.16 5.60 7.86
N ASN A 22 0.78 4.71 8.74
CA ASN A 22 -0.44 4.80 9.53
C ASN A 22 -1.65 5.01 8.60
N ASP A 23 -2.19 6.21 8.49
CA ASP A 23 -3.33 6.47 7.62
C ASP A 23 -2.98 7.38 6.44
N THR A 24 -1.70 7.60 6.19
CA THR A 24 -1.24 8.45 5.09
C THR A 24 -0.69 7.57 3.97
N ILE A 25 -1.16 7.79 2.75
CA ILE A 25 -0.68 7.06 1.58
C ILE A 25 0.13 8.02 0.72
N LEU A 26 1.42 7.67 0.50
CA LEU A 26 2.31 8.47 -0.31
C LEU A 26 2.37 7.86 -1.70
N SER A 27 2.04 8.66 -2.71
CA SER A 27 2.05 8.19 -4.10
C SER A 27 3.29 8.65 -4.86
N ASP A 28 3.92 9.73 -4.43
CA ASP A 28 5.15 10.20 -5.05
C ASP A 28 5.72 11.29 -4.16
N GLY A 29 7.04 11.34 -4.06
CA GLY A 29 7.72 12.40 -3.33
C GLY A 29 8.29 11.95 -2.00
N ILE A 30 8.40 12.90 -1.10
CA ILE A 30 9.03 12.69 0.21
C ILE A 30 8.03 13.04 1.29
N PHE A 31 7.99 12.21 2.32
CA PHE A 31 7.13 12.44 3.47
C PHE A 31 7.93 12.22 4.75
N GLU A 32 7.73 13.09 5.70
CA GLU A 32 8.40 13.01 6.98
C GLU A 32 7.37 13.21 8.07
N THR A 33 7.41 12.36 9.08
CA THR A 33 6.47 12.47 10.18
C THR A 33 7.09 11.90 11.45
N GLU A 34 6.42 12.13 12.54
CA GLU A 34 6.84 11.59 13.82
C GLU A 34 5.67 10.83 14.41
N CYS A 35 5.93 9.63 14.90
CA CYS A 35 4.91 8.77 15.46
C CYS A 35 5.28 8.40 16.90
N ASN A 36 4.27 8.39 17.76
CA ASN A 36 4.42 7.92 19.11
C ASN A 36 3.46 6.78 19.30
N GLY A 37 3.96 5.63 19.69
CA GLY A 37 3.11 4.47 19.95
C GLY A 37 2.92 3.62 18.72
N GLU A 38 1.66 3.42 18.32
CA GLU A 38 1.36 2.53 17.21
C GLU A 38 1.95 3.00 15.90
N LEU A 39 2.47 2.06 15.14
CA LEU A 39 3.06 2.36 13.84
C LEU A 39 2.69 1.26 12.86
N LYS A 40 2.26 1.65 11.69
CA LYS A 40 2.00 0.74 10.60
C LYS A 40 2.65 1.33 9.34
N ILE A 41 3.58 0.59 8.76
CA ILE A 41 4.25 1.01 7.53
C ILE A 41 4.14 -0.14 6.54
N CYS A 42 3.66 0.15 5.34
CA CYS A 42 3.57 -0.84 4.27
C CYS A 42 4.09 -0.24 2.98
N ILE A 43 4.76 -1.05 2.19
CA ILE A 43 5.24 -0.66 0.86
C ILE A 43 4.63 -1.62 -0.14
N ALA A 44 4.00 -1.07 -1.16
CA ALA A 44 3.35 -1.85 -2.20
C ALA A 44 3.91 -1.43 -3.55
N ASP A 45 4.46 -2.41 -4.29
CA ASP A 45 5.04 -2.20 -5.62
C ASP A 45 4.11 -2.87 -6.61
N GLY A 46 3.38 -2.07 -7.37
CA GLY A 46 2.34 -2.56 -8.26
C GLY A 46 2.85 -2.85 -9.65
N VAL A 47 2.21 -3.82 -10.32
CA VAL A 47 2.51 -4.17 -11.70
C VAL A 47 1.22 -4.32 -12.47
N GLY A 48 1.27 -4.02 -13.77
CA GLY A 48 0.12 -4.17 -14.65
C GLY A 48 0.22 -3.22 -15.82
N GLY A 49 -0.42 -3.58 -16.95
CA GLY A 49 -0.46 -2.72 -18.11
C GLY A 49 -1.38 -1.54 -17.87
N ASN A 50 -1.21 -0.48 -18.65
CA ASN A 50 -2.06 0.72 -18.59
C ASN A 50 -2.09 1.35 -17.20
N ASN A 51 -0.94 1.30 -16.51
CA ASN A 51 -0.79 1.85 -15.15
C ASN A 51 -1.69 1.15 -14.13
N ALA A 52 -2.11 -0.09 -14.41
CA ALA A 52 -2.93 -0.85 -13.48
C ALA A 52 -2.15 -1.21 -12.21
N GLY A 53 -0.82 -1.18 -12.27
CA GLY A 53 -0.01 -1.37 -11.06
C GLY A 53 -0.28 -0.30 -10.02
N ALA A 54 -0.44 0.95 -10.45
CA ALA A 54 -0.79 2.04 -9.53
C ALA A 54 -2.16 1.79 -8.91
N THR A 55 -3.11 1.29 -9.69
CA THR A 55 -4.44 0.94 -9.19
C THR A 55 -4.33 -0.17 -8.14
N ALA A 56 -3.53 -1.19 -8.42
CA ALA A 56 -3.40 -2.34 -7.50
C ALA A 56 -2.75 -1.92 -6.18
N SER A 57 -1.62 -1.21 -6.22
CA SER A 57 -0.93 -0.81 -5.01
C SER A 57 -1.77 0.18 -4.19
N SER A 58 -2.44 1.10 -4.88
CA SER A 58 -3.30 2.07 -4.22
C SER A 58 -4.49 1.37 -3.55
N PHE A 59 -5.11 0.42 -4.24
CA PHE A 59 -6.26 -0.32 -3.69
C PHE A 59 -5.88 -1.04 -2.40
N VAL A 60 -4.73 -1.72 -2.42
CA VAL A 60 -4.28 -2.47 -1.24
C VAL A 60 -4.00 -1.51 -0.08
N CYS A 61 -3.30 -0.41 -0.32
CA CYS A 61 -3.01 0.54 0.74
C CYS A 61 -4.28 1.19 1.30
N GLU A 62 -5.25 1.51 0.43
CA GLU A 62 -6.52 2.08 0.88
C GLU A 62 -7.28 1.12 1.79
N ASN A 63 -7.22 -0.17 1.49
CA ASN A 63 -7.87 -1.17 2.32
C ASN A 63 -7.14 -1.43 3.64
N LEU A 64 -5.82 -1.21 3.66
CA LEU A 64 -5.04 -1.45 4.87
C LEU A 64 -5.03 -0.27 5.83
N LYS A 65 -5.30 0.93 5.35
CA LYS A 65 -5.08 2.10 6.19
C LYS A 65 -5.99 2.14 7.41
N ASN A 66 -7.15 1.51 7.33
CA ASN A 66 -8.11 1.51 8.44
C ASN A 66 -7.96 0.31 9.38
N ILE A 67 -6.98 -0.55 9.12
CA ILE A 67 -6.73 -1.72 9.95
C ILE A 67 -5.54 -1.42 10.84
N ALA A 68 -5.76 -1.39 12.15
CA ALA A 68 -4.71 -1.02 13.08
C ALA A 68 -3.60 -2.08 13.13
N LEU A 69 -3.97 -3.35 13.19
CA LEU A 69 -3.02 -4.45 13.28
C LEU A 69 -3.38 -5.46 12.21
N ILE A 70 -2.58 -5.49 11.16
CA ILE A 70 -2.88 -6.30 9.98
C ILE A 70 -2.56 -7.75 10.26
N GLY A 71 -3.54 -8.63 10.06
CA GLY A 71 -3.39 -10.05 10.26
C GLY A 71 -3.53 -10.81 8.95
N LYS A 72 -3.32 -12.13 9.04
CA LYS A 72 -3.37 -13.00 7.88
C LYS A 72 -4.72 -12.92 7.15
N ASN A 73 -5.81 -12.93 7.91
CA ASN A 73 -7.15 -12.93 7.30
C ASN A 73 -7.44 -11.63 6.59
N ASP A 74 -6.87 -10.51 7.06
CA ASP A 74 -7.00 -9.23 6.36
C ASP A 74 -6.35 -9.30 5.00
N LEU A 75 -5.18 -9.93 4.90
CA LEU A 75 -4.47 -10.05 3.64
C LEU A 75 -5.19 -10.97 2.67
N ILE A 76 -5.74 -12.06 3.17
CA ILE A 76 -6.52 -12.98 2.34
C ILE A 76 -7.75 -12.28 1.77
N ASP A 77 -8.44 -11.51 2.61
CA ASP A 77 -9.64 -10.79 2.20
C ASP A 77 -9.31 -9.72 1.15
N ILE A 78 -8.24 -8.97 1.38
CA ILE A 78 -7.82 -7.91 0.44
C ILE A 78 -7.42 -8.52 -0.89
N ASN A 79 -6.73 -9.66 -0.87
CA ASN A 79 -6.34 -10.35 -2.09
C ASN A 79 -7.58 -10.78 -2.89
N SER A 80 -8.59 -11.29 -2.23
CA SER A 80 -9.85 -11.67 -2.89
C SER A 80 -10.52 -10.45 -3.51
N LYS A 81 -10.53 -9.33 -2.80
CA LYS A 81 -11.12 -8.09 -3.30
C LYS A 81 -10.35 -7.54 -4.49
N LEU A 82 -9.03 -7.65 -4.47
CA LEU A 82 -8.19 -7.19 -5.58
C LEU A 82 -8.45 -8.03 -6.82
N LEU A 83 -8.56 -9.35 -6.65
CA LEU A 83 -8.87 -10.24 -7.78
C LEU A 83 -10.23 -9.90 -8.37
N ALA A 84 -11.23 -9.63 -7.55
CA ALA A 84 -12.55 -9.25 -8.02
C ALA A 84 -12.48 -7.93 -8.78
N LYS A 85 -11.72 -6.96 -8.27
CA LYS A 85 -11.58 -5.68 -8.94
C LYS A 85 -10.89 -5.83 -10.29
N SER A 86 -9.97 -6.76 -10.42
CA SER A 86 -9.24 -6.96 -11.68
C SER A 86 -10.14 -7.44 -12.80
N THR A 87 -11.32 -7.95 -12.50
CA THR A 87 -12.26 -8.40 -13.51
C THR A 87 -13.26 -7.32 -13.92
N GLU A 88 -13.24 -6.16 -13.27
CA GLU A 88 -14.21 -5.09 -13.55
C GLU A 88 -13.90 -4.34 -14.84
N ASN A 89 -12.65 -4.35 -15.25
CA ASN A 89 -12.22 -3.57 -16.41
C ASN A 89 -11.08 -4.31 -17.07
N VAL A 90 -11.09 -4.39 -18.40
CA VAL A 90 -10.05 -5.09 -19.14
C VAL A 90 -8.67 -4.49 -18.88
N ASN A 91 -8.61 -3.19 -18.59
CA ASN A 91 -7.33 -2.54 -18.30
C ASN A 91 -6.71 -2.98 -16.98
N TYR A 92 -7.49 -3.65 -16.13
CA TYR A 92 -7.00 -4.15 -14.85
C TYR A 92 -6.52 -5.60 -14.92
N ASN A 93 -6.64 -6.24 -16.09
CA ASN A 93 -6.23 -7.63 -16.22
C ASN A 93 -4.77 -7.81 -15.85
N GLY A 94 -4.51 -8.75 -14.99
CA GLY A 94 -3.14 -9.07 -14.60
C GLY A 94 -2.52 -8.11 -13.60
N MET A 95 -3.27 -7.13 -13.10
CA MET A 95 -2.70 -6.25 -12.11
C MET A 95 -2.42 -6.99 -10.82
N ALA A 96 -1.34 -6.61 -10.17
CA ALA A 96 -0.92 -7.21 -8.91
C ALA A 96 -0.05 -6.22 -8.18
N THR A 97 0.22 -6.51 -6.92
CA THR A 97 1.15 -5.69 -6.16
C THR A 97 1.87 -6.58 -5.16
N THR A 98 3.12 -6.27 -4.89
CA THR A 98 3.78 -6.81 -3.72
C THR A 98 3.30 -6.06 -2.50
N LEU A 99 3.57 -6.60 -1.34
CA LEU A 99 3.28 -5.92 -0.09
C LEU A 99 4.32 -6.35 0.95
N SER A 100 4.97 -5.38 1.55
CA SER A 100 5.89 -5.60 2.66
C SER A 100 5.57 -4.58 3.72
N GLY A 101 5.66 -4.96 4.97
CA GLY A 101 5.35 -3.98 5.99
C GLY A 101 5.63 -4.45 7.39
N ILE A 102 5.37 -3.55 8.30
CA ILE A 102 5.56 -3.82 9.72
C ILE A 102 4.46 -3.08 10.49
N CYS A 103 3.93 -3.74 11.50
CA CYS A 103 3.01 -3.13 12.44
C CYS A 103 3.61 -3.22 13.82
N ILE A 104 3.63 -2.10 14.53
CA ILE A 104 4.07 -2.05 15.92
C ILE A 104 2.87 -1.65 16.76
N ASP A 105 2.52 -2.52 17.70
CA ASP A 105 1.40 -2.30 18.58
C ASP A 105 1.92 -1.62 19.85
N ASP A 106 1.31 -0.51 20.17
CA ASP A 106 1.71 0.22 21.34
C ASP A 106 1.21 -0.37 22.65
N GLU A 107 0.31 -1.37 22.55
CA GLU A 107 -0.24 -1.92 23.68
C GLU A 107 0.75 -2.66 24.39
N LYS A 108 1.25 -2.32 25.33
CA LYS A 108 2.19 -2.98 25.84
C LYS A 108 1.93 -3.46 26.94
N SER A 109 2.21 -4.11 27.13
CA SER A 109 1.97 -4.78 28.04
C SER A 109 2.60 -4.75 29.18
#